data_2eed118a90fc9e375aee14f94a2011f1
#
_entry.id   2eed118a90fc9e375aee14f94a2011f1
#
_cell.length_a   1.000
_cell.length_b   1.000
_cell.length_c   1.000
_cell.angle_alpha   90.00
_cell.angle_beta   90.00
_cell.angle_gamma   90.00
#
_symmetry.space_group_name_H-M   'P 1'
#
loop_
_entity.id
_entity.type
_entity.pdbx_description
1 polymer ?
#
loop_
_entity_poly.entity_id
_entity_poly.type
_entity_poly.pdbx_seq_one_letter_code
_entity_poly.pdbx_strand_id
1 'polypeptide(L)'
;MKFAVLGAGSWGTALAMQLSRNDATVLWGRNKAGMEAMQKNRSNEQYLPGIKFPEKLIIDADLVHAIEQSEAVLVVCPSHAFGDILQQVKPLLGHRPLAWASKGFEPGTGRFLHEVADEILGDAVPMALVTGPSFAKDVAMNKPTLVAVASANKHKEFAKQVSLALRTDNFKAYLSEDLMGAELGGAVKNVLALATGIADGMELGDNTRAALMTRGMAEMMRLGDALGCKPETLMGLSGLGDLVLTSTGDLSRNRRMGLALGRGQTIDEAKQTIGQVVEGIGTTDEVMRLAQKYKVEMPITEHVWKVVHGELTTVEALSDLMGRDLKPEFG
;
A
#
# COMPACT_ATOMS: atom_id res chain seq x y z
N MET A 1 -17.96 3.96 15.47
CA MET A 1 -16.58 4.32 15.90
C MET A 1 -16.09 5.46 15.04
N LYS A 2 -15.81 6.60 15.65
CA LYS A 2 -15.32 7.79 14.97
C LYS A 2 -13.81 7.74 14.77
N PHE A 3 -13.34 7.82 13.51
CA PHE A 3 -11.92 7.79 13.17
C PHE A 3 -11.36 9.17 12.88
N ALA A 4 -10.09 9.40 13.29
CA ALA A 4 -9.21 10.38 12.67
C ALA A 4 -8.37 9.69 11.60
N VAL A 5 -8.54 10.06 10.33
CA VAL A 5 -7.74 9.57 9.21
C VAL A 5 -6.61 10.55 8.95
N LEU A 6 -5.37 10.10 9.16
CA LEU A 6 -4.17 10.92 9.05
C LEU A 6 -3.48 10.68 7.70
N GLY A 7 -3.63 11.65 6.81
CA GLY A 7 -3.09 11.61 5.46
C GLY A 7 -4.14 11.90 4.40
N ALA A 8 -4.17 13.12 3.89
CA ALA A 8 -5.14 13.62 2.92
C ALA A 8 -4.70 13.39 1.45
N GLY A 9 -3.97 12.30 1.18
CA GLY A 9 -3.71 11.82 -0.18
C GLY A 9 -4.94 11.12 -0.78
N SER A 10 -4.81 10.55 -1.98
CA SER A 10 -5.92 9.85 -2.65
C SER A 10 -6.51 8.73 -1.79
N TRP A 11 -5.64 7.84 -1.23
CA TRP A 11 -6.10 6.69 -0.46
C TRP A 11 -6.67 7.08 0.90
N GLY A 12 -6.02 7.98 1.64
CA GLY A 12 -6.55 8.45 2.92
C GLY A 12 -7.87 9.19 2.77
N THR A 13 -8.02 10.03 1.74
CA THR A 13 -9.29 10.68 1.42
C THR A 13 -10.38 9.64 1.11
N ALA A 14 -10.08 8.62 0.30
CA ALA A 14 -11.05 7.59 -0.06
C ALA A 14 -11.49 6.76 1.16
N LEU A 15 -10.57 6.38 2.06
CA LEU A 15 -10.89 5.67 3.30
C LEU A 15 -11.68 6.55 4.28
N ALA A 16 -11.33 7.83 4.40
CA ALA A 16 -12.09 8.77 5.21
C ALA A 16 -13.53 8.95 4.69
N MET A 17 -13.70 9.03 3.36
CA MET A 17 -15.04 9.04 2.74
C MET A 17 -15.78 7.72 3.00
N GLN A 18 -15.10 6.58 2.93
CA GLN A 18 -15.71 5.27 3.18
C GLN A 18 -16.19 5.15 4.63
N LEU A 19 -15.36 5.50 5.60
CA LEU A 19 -15.71 5.49 7.03
C LEU A 19 -16.85 6.48 7.34
N SER A 20 -16.83 7.65 6.70
CA SER A 20 -17.84 8.69 6.91
C SER A 20 -19.24 8.34 6.38
N ARG A 21 -19.40 7.28 5.61
CA ARG A 21 -20.71 6.74 5.22
C ARG A 21 -21.45 6.14 6.42
N ASN A 22 -20.71 5.59 7.37
CA ASN A 22 -21.28 4.98 8.58
C ASN A 22 -21.31 5.97 9.74
N ASP A 23 -20.18 6.60 10.08
CA ASP A 23 -20.05 7.46 11.24
C ASP A 23 -19.25 8.72 10.92
N ALA A 24 -19.34 9.75 11.76
CA ALA A 24 -18.54 10.95 11.61
C ALA A 24 -17.05 10.59 11.60
N THR A 25 -16.31 11.10 10.60
CA THR A 25 -14.90 10.80 10.40
C THR A 25 -14.15 12.09 10.16
N VAL A 26 -12.98 12.25 10.77
CA VAL A 26 -12.13 13.42 10.60
C VAL A 26 -11.00 13.07 9.64
N LEU A 27 -10.81 13.86 8.59
CA LEU A 27 -9.65 13.76 7.69
C LEU A 27 -8.68 14.89 8.01
N TRP A 28 -7.45 14.51 8.32
CA TRP A 28 -6.34 15.44 8.58
C TRP A 28 -5.23 15.30 7.53
N GLY A 29 -4.60 16.43 7.20
CA GLY A 29 -3.41 16.49 6.34
C GLY A 29 -2.49 17.65 6.69
N ARG A 30 -1.18 17.49 6.42
CA ARG A 30 -0.12 18.47 6.75
C ARG A 30 -0.28 19.83 6.06
N ASN A 31 -0.84 19.83 4.85
CA ASN A 31 -0.97 21.05 4.05
C ASN A 31 -2.23 21.83 4.48
N LYS A 32 -2.06 22.81 5.37
CA LYS A 32 -3.16 23.61 5.90
C LYS A 32 -3.99 24.27 4.80
N ALA A 33 -3.36 24.90 3.81
CA ALA A 33 -4.05 25.53 2.70
C ALA A 33 -4.85 24.52 1.86
N GLY A 34 -4.29 23.31 1.65
CA GLY A 34 -4.99 22.21 1.00
C GLY A 34 -6.21 21.74 1.80
N MET A 35 -6.10 21.65 3.12
CA MET A 35 -7.22 21.26 3.99
C MET A 35 -8.32 22.34 3.99
N GLU A 36 -7.97 23.60 4.04
CA GLU A 36 -8.92 24.73 3.92
C GLU A 36 -9.66 24.70 2.57
N ALA A 37 -8.93 24.44 1.48
CA ALA A 37 -9.53 24.26 0.16
C ALA A 37 -10.52 23.07 0.10
N MET A 38 -10.13 21.92 0.68
CA MET A 38 -11.00 20.74 0.79
C MET A 38 -12.26 21.01 1.61
N GLN A 39 -12.13 21.72 2.72
CA GLN A 39 -13.25 22.14 3.56
C GLN A 39 -14.24 23.01 2.78
N LYS A 40 -13.73 24.01 2.07
CA LYS A 40 -14.54 24.96 1.28
C LYS A 40 -15.24 24.28 0.11
N ASN A 41 -14.49 23.45 -0.64
CA ASN A 41 -14.98 22.85 -1.89
C ASN A 41 -15.76 21.54 -1.64
N ARG A 42 -15.66 20.97 -0.45
CA ARG A 42 -16.19 19.64 -0.12
C ARG A 42 -15.71 18.56 -1.11
N SER A 43 -14.43 18.65 -1.53
CA SER A 43 -13.78 17.72 -2.47
C SER A 43 -12.26 17.83 -2.37
N ASN A 44 -11.56 16.79 -2.78
CA ASN A 44 -10.09 16.77 -2.89
C ASN A 44 -9.71 16.82 -4.38
N GLU A 45 -9.72 18.02 -4.96
CA GLU A 45 -9.50 18.20 -6.39
C GLU A 45 -8.08 17.81 -6.84
N GLN A 46 -7.10 17.86 -5.94
CA GLN A 46 -5.72 17.47 -6.23
C GLN A 46 -5.58 15.96 -6.46
N TYR A 47 -6.26 15.13 -5.66
CA TYR A 47 -6.05 13.68 -5.65
C TYR A 47 -7.26 12.86 -6.10
N LEU A 48 -8.47 13.39 -5.99
CA LEU A 48 -9.73 12.77 -6.36
C LEU A 48 -10.66 13.80 -7.04
N PRO A 49 -10.26 14.37 -8.18
CA PRO A 49 -10.99 15.44 -8.83
C PRO A 49 -12.43 15.05 -9.14
N GLY A 50 -13.35 15.99 -8.93
CA GLY A 50 -14.76 15.84 -9.24
C GLY A 50 -15.58 14.96 -8.31
N ILE A 51 -15.00 14.46 -7.19
CA ILE A 51 -15.69 13.60 -6.24
C ILE A 51 -16.03 14.40 -4.97
N LYS A 52 -17.32 14.55 -4.66
CA LYS A 52 -17.80 15.29 -3.48
C LYS A 52 -17.73 14.44 -2.22
N PHE A 53 -17.42 15.08 -1.10
CA PHE A 53 -17.34 14.43 0.20
C PHE A 53 -18.73 14.12 0.77
N PRO A 54 -18.90 12.98 1.46
CA PRO A 54 -20.08 12.71 2.27
C PRO A 54 -20.26 13.77 3.37
N GLU A 55 -21.51 14.01 3.81
CA GLU A 55 -21.83 15.03 4.82
C GLU A 55 -21.08 14.84 6.14
N LYS A 56 -20.96 13.59 6.60
CA LYS A 56 -20.30 13.22 7.86
C LYS A 56 -18.77 13.31 7.83
N LEU A 57 -18.16 13.62 6.67
CA LEU A 57 -16.71 13.82 6.58
C LEU A 57 -16.35 15.22 7.04
N ILE A 58 -15.58 15.29 8.13
CA ILE A 58 -15.05 16.51 8.74
C ILE A 58 -13.62 16.69 8.22
N ILE A 59 -13.27 17.90 7.80
CA ILE A 59 -11.92 18.24 7.35
C ILE A 59 -11.26 19.08 8.45
N ASP A 60 -10.08 18.68 8.89
CA ASP A 60 -9.37 19.37 9.97
C ASP A 60 -7.89 19.52 9.64
N ALA A 61 -7.33 20.69 9.84
CA ALA A 61 -5.91 20.98 9.65
C ALA A 61 -5.11 20.88 10.96
N ASP A 62 -5.78 20.75 12.11
CA ASP A 62 -5.17 20.60 13.42
C ASP A 62 -5.11 19.12 13.82
N LEU A 63 -3.90 18.60 14.01
CA LEU A 63 -3.67 17.19 14.36
C LEU A 63 -4.23 16.85 15.75
N VAL A 64 -4.02 17.75 16.72
CA VAL A 64 -4.47 17.55 18.11
C VAL A 64 -5.98 17.46 18.13
N HIS A 65 -6.64 18.46 17.55
CA HIS A 65 -8.09 18.52 17.48
C HIS A 65 -8.69 17.32 16.71
N ALA A 66 -8.07 16.89 15.61
CA ALA A 66 -8.52 15.73 14.84
C ALA A 66 -8.50 14.44 15.68
N ILE A 67 -7.42 14.22 16.46
CA ILE A 67 -7.27 13.03 17.31
C ILE A 67 -8.22 13.12 18.51
N GLU A 68 -8.31 14.26 19.19
CA GLU A 68 -9.17 14.43 20.38
C GLU A 68 -10.64 14.16 20.10
N GLN A 69 -11.12 14.51 18.90
CA GLN A 69 -12.51 14.26 18.48
C GLN A 69 -12.79 12.81 18.08
N SER A 70 -11.80 11.93 18.06
CA SER A 70 -11.92 10.57 17.52
C SER A 70 -11.76 9.50 18.60
N GLU A 71 -12.28 8.30 18.32
CA GLU A 71 -12.16 7.11 19.16
C GLU A 71 -11.02 6.20 18.71
N ALA A 72 -10.57 6.31 17.44
CA ALA A 72 -9.48 5.56 16.85
C ALA A 72 -8.75 6.39 15.79
N VAL A 73 -7.51 6.04 15.52
CA VAL A 73 -6.67 6.70 14.50
C VAL A 73 -6.43 5.73 13.34
N LEU A 74 -6.50 6.24 12.09
CA LEU A 74 -6.13 5.51 10.88
C LEU A 74 -5.04 6.29 10.14
N VAL A 75 -3.80 5.76 10.13
CA VAL A 75 -2.65 6.37 9.45
C VAL A 75 -2.62 5.92 7.98
N VAL A 76 -2.64 6.89 7.06
CA VAL A 76 -2.60 6.66 5.62
C VAL A 76 -1.57 7.58 4.97
N CYS A 77 -0.32 7.36 5.27
CA CYS A 77 0.81 8.11 4.72
C CYS A 77 1.74 7.17 3.92
N PRO A 78 2.66 7.70 3.11
CA PRO A 78 3.74 6.91 2.53
C PRO A 78 4.57 6.21 3.61
N SER A 79 5.12 5.02 3.30
CA SER A 79 5.88 4.21 4.27
C SER A 79 7.06 4.97 4.90
N HIS A 80 7.75 5.80 4.11
CA HIS A 80 8.87 6.61 4.60
C HIS A 80 8.49 7.69 5.63
N ALA A 81 7.22 8.05 5.73
CA ALA A 81 6.72 9.03 6.70
C ALA A 81 6.00 8.37 7.88
N PHE A 82 5.91 7.03 7.91
CA PHE A 82 5.12 6.30 8.90
C PHE A 82 5.66 6.46 10.31
N GLY A 83 6.97 6.24 10.51
CA GLY A 83 7.60 6.41 11.82
C GLY A 83 7.45 7.84 12.36
N ASP A 84 7.70 8.85 11.52
CA ASP A 84 7.59 10.25 11.92
C ASP A 84 6.17 10.63 12.36
N ILE A 85 5.15 10.15 11.65
CA ILE A 85 3.76 10.43 12.04
C ILE A 85 3.39 9.69 13.32
N LEU A 86 3.88 8.48 13.55
CA LEU A 86 3.66 7.76 14.81
C LEU A 86 4.29 8.48 16.00
N GLN A 87 5.49 9.04 15.85
CA GLN A 87 6.13 9.86 16.89
C GLN A 87 5.29 11.09 17.26
N GLN A 88 4.69 11.75 16.27
CA GLN A 88 3.80 12.90 16.49
C GLN A 88 2.48 12.48 17.14
N VAL A 89 1.95 11.33 16.80
CA VAL A 89 0.65 10.80 17.29
C VAL A 89 0.78 10.24 18.70
N LYS A 90 1.91 9.62 19.04
CA LYS A 90 2.14 8.94 20.34
C LYS A 90 1.68 9.74 21.56
N PRO A 91 2.11 11.01 21.76
CA PRO A 91 1.71 11.81 22.92
C PRO A 91 0.22 12.18 22.95
N LEU A 92 -0.46 12.10 21.80
CA LEU A 92 -1.87 12.48 21.63
C LEU A 92 -2.81 11.27 21.66
N LEU A 93 -2.26 10.07 21.45
CA LEU A 93 -3.05 8.86 21.25
C LEU A 93 -3.87 8.47 22.50
N GLY A 94 -3.26 8.62 23.68
CA GLY A 94 -3.88 8.17 24.94
C GLY A 94 -4.15 6.66 24.90
N HIS A 95 -5.40 6.27 25.06
CA HIS A 95 -5.85 4.86 25.00
C HIS A 95 -6.48 4.46 23.67
N ARG A 96 -6.41 5.35 22.66
CA ARG A 96 -7.03 5.11 21.37
C ARG A 96 -6.26 4.04 20.59
N PRO A 97 -6.95 3.07 19.97
CA PRO A 97 -6.34 2.11 19.06
C PRO A 97 -5.92 2.79 17.75
N LEU A 98 -4.95 2.17 17.05
CA LEU A 98 -4.40 2.69 15.81
C LEU A 98 -4.48 1.65 14.71
N ALA A 99 -5.04 2.04 13.56
CA ALA A 99 -4.94 1.30 12.33
C ALA A 99 -4.03 2.03 11.33
N TRP A 100 -3.50 1.31 10.34
CA TRP A 100 -2.84 1.93 9.20
C TRP A 100 -3.25 1.29 7.88
N ALA A 101 -3.06 2.04 6.79
CA ALA A 101 -3.26 1.56 5.43
C ALA A 101 -2.07 1.95 4.54
N SER A 102 -0.93 2.33 5.15
CA SER A 102 0.36 2.51 4.51
C SER A 102 0.87 1.17 4.02
N LYS A 103 1.51 1.15 2.85
CA LYS A 103 2.05 -0.07 2.21
C LYS A 103 3.54 0.12 1.96
N GLY A 104 4.35 -0.89 2.28
CA GLY A 104 5.80 -0.85 2.15
C GLY A 104 6.49 -1.19 3.45
N PHE A 105 7.77 -0.87 3.51
CA PHE A 105 8.65 -1.12 4.65
C PHE A 105 9.23 0.20 5.16
N GLU A 106 9.85 0.15 6.33
CA GLU A 106 10.69 1.24 6.81
C GLU A 106 11.93 1.38 5.93
N PRO A 107 12.18 2.57 5.36
CA PRO A 107 13.33 2.78 4.48
C PRO A 107 14.67 2.54 5.17
N GLY A 108 15.58 1.87 4.46
CA GLY A 108 16.95 1.61 4.89
C GLY A 108 17.11 0.45 5.89
N THR A 109 16.03 -0.12 6.39
CA THR A 109 16.06 -1.19 7.41
C THR A 109 15.40 -2.48 6.95
N GLY A 110 14.42 -2.42 6.05
CA GLY A 110 13.58 -3.54 5.63
C GLY A 110 12.59 -4.00 6.72
N ARG A 111 12.43 -3.24 7.81
CA ARG A 111 11.47 -3.58 8.86
C ARG A 111 10.04 -3.42 8.37
N PHE A 112 9.18 -4.30 8.85
CA PHE A 112 7.75 -4.16 8.65
C PHE A 112 7.20 -2.97 9.43
N LEU A 113 6.13 -2.36 8.95
CA LEU A 113 5.54 -1.19 9.61
C LEU A 113 4.95 -1.54 10.99
N HIS A 114 4.48 -2.77 11.20
CA HIS A 114 4.04 -3.21 12.53
C HIS A 114 5.20 -3.25 13.54
N GLU A 115 6.42 -3.65 13.13
CA GLU A 115 7.59 -3.64 14.02
C GLU A 115 7.96 -2.21 14.43
N VAL A 116 7.84 -1.26 13.49
CA VAL A 116 8.04 0.18 13.77
C VAL A 116 6.95 0.71 14.71
N ALA A 117 5.71 0.28 14.51
CA ALA A 117 4.59 0.69 15.36
C ALA A 117 4.72 0.11 16.78
N ASP A 118 5.08 -1.16 16.92
CA ASP A 118 5.33 -1.82 18.23
C ASP A 118 6.45 -1.11 18.98
N GLU A 119 7.55 -0.75 18.32
CA GLU A 119 8.67 -0.02 18.96
C GLU A 119 8.26 1.37 19.44
N ILE A 120 7.53 2.11 18.61
CA ILE A 120 7.17 3.50 18.93
C ILE A 120 6.03 3.55 19.95
N LEU A 121 4.96 2.80 19.73
CA LEU A 121 3.72 2.91 20.53
C LEU A 121 3.67 1.94 21.70
N GLY A 122 4.37 0.82 21.61
CA GLY A 122 4.36 -0.27 22.59
C GLY A 122 3.22 -1.26 22.38
N ASP A 123 3.37 -2.42 22.98
CA ASP A 123 2.49 -3.60 22.84
C ASP A 123 1.05 -3.40 23.32
N ALA A 124 0.79 -2.40 24.17
CA ALA A 124 -0.51 -2.18 24.78
C ALA A 124 -1.52 -1.50 23.84
N VAL A 125 -1.04 -0.86 22.77
CA VAL A 125 -1.91 -0.19 21.81
C VAL A 125 -2.51 -1.22 20.85
N PRO A 126 -3.84 -1.37 20.79
CA PRO A 126 -4.45 -2.25 19.80
C PRO A 126 -4.21 -1.75 18.37
N MET A 127 -3.71 -2.63 17.49
CA MET A 127 -3.29 -2.26 16.15
C MET A 127 -3.91 -3.14 15.06
N ALA A 128 -4.19 -2.55 13.88
CA ALA A 128 -4.69 -3.27 12.71
C ALA A 128 -4.23 -2.62 11.39
N LEU A 129 -4.01 -3.44 10.37
CA LEU A 129 -3.69 -3.03 9.00
C LEU A 129 -4.92 -3.16 8.09
N VAL A 130 -5.17 -2.16 7.25
CA VAL A 130 -6.14 -2.23 6.15
C VAL A 130 -5.40 -2.33 4.83
N THR A 131 -5.58 -3.42 4.08
CA THR A 131 -4.87 -3.68 2.82
C THR A 131 -5.74 -4.46 1.83
N GLY A 132 -5.31 -4.59 0.57
CA GLY A 132 -6.03 -5.34 -0.46
C GLY A 132 -6.33 -4.50 -1.71
N PRO A 133 -7.02 -5.10 -2.70
CA PRO A 133 -7.27 -4.50 -4.01
C PRO A 133 -8.25 -3.33 -3.92
N SER A 134 -7.73 -2.11 -3.96
CA SER A 134 -8.54 -0.91 -3.70
C SER A 134 -7.95 0.34 -4.33
N PHE A 135 -8.35 0.65 -5.56
CA PHE A 135 -8.04 1.97 -6.11
C PHE A 135 -8.86 3.05 -5.41
N ALA A 136 -8.18 4.07 -4.93
CA ALA A 136 -8.78 5.17 -4.19
C ALA A 136 -9.98 5.81 -4.90
N LYS A 137 -9.88 6.00 -6.22
CA LYS A 137 -10.95 6.57 -7.05
C LYS A 137 -12.22 5.70 -7.01
N ASP A 138 -12.08 4.38 -7.14
CA ASP A 138 -13.22 3.46 -7.14
C ASP A 138 -13.89 3.41 -5.77
N VAL A 139 -13.11 3.38 -4.68
CA VAL A 139 -13.63 3.45 -3.30
C VAL A 139 -14.36 4.77 -3.05
N ALA A 140 -13.77 5.91 -3.45
CA ALA A 140 -14.40 7.21 -3.30
C ALA A 140 -15.73 7.30 -4.08
N MET A 141 -15.80 6.69 -5.26
CA MET A 141 -17.02 6.57 -6.08
C MET A 141 -18.01 5.51 -5.56
N ASN A 142 -17.74 4.89 -4.41
CA ASN A 142 -18.58 3.86 -3.79
C ASN A 142 -18.79 2.60 -4.68
N LYS A 143 -17.80 2.23 -5.48
CA LYS A 143 -17.84 0.99 -6.25
C LYS A 143 -17.60 -0.22 -5.34
N PRO A 144 -18.14 -1.40 -5.68
CA PRO A 144 -17.90 -2.62 -4.91
C PRO A 144 -16.41 -2.88 -4.69
N THR A 145 -16.01 -2.98 -3.43
CA THR A 145 -14.60 -3.15 -3.03
C THR A 145 -14.48 -4.14 -1.88
N LEU A 146 -13.51 -5.02 -1.96
CA LEU A 146 -13.17 -5.99 -0.94
C LEU A 146 -11.74 -5.75 -0.47
N VAL A 147 -11.54 -5.66 0.85
CA VAL A 147 -10.20 -5.50 1.46
C VAL A 147 -10.00 -6.52 2.58
N ALA A 148 -8.78 -6.63 3.09
CA ALA A 148 -8.46 -7.34 4.31
C ALA A 148 -8.17 -6.34 5.44
N VAL A 149 -8.56 -6.72 6.66
CA VAL A 149 -8.12 -6.10 7.91
C VAL A 149 -7.32 -7.15 8.65
N ALA A 150 -6.01 -6.93 8.76
CA ALA A 150 -5.09 -7.86 9.39
C ALA A 150 -4.61 -7.33 10.74
N SER A 151 -4.43 -8.22 11.71
CA SER A 151 -3.86 -7.88 13.02
C SER A 151 -3.15 -9.08 13.64
N ALA A 152 -2.26 -8.82 14.61
CA ALA A 152 -1.85 -9.88 15.53
C ALA A 152 -3.06 -10.39 16.32
N ASN A 153 -3.04 -11.66 16.73
CA ASN A 153 -4.16 -12.29 17.43
C ASN A 153 -4.60 -11.53 18.69
N LYS A 154 -3.64 -10.94 19.43
CA LYS A 154 -3.91 -10.10 20.61
C LYS A 154 -4.78 -8.86 20.32
N HIS A 155 -4.87 -8.44 19.05
CA HIS A 155 -5.60 -7.24 18.60
C HIS A 155 -6.84 -7.55 17.74
N LYS A 156 -7.26 -8.80 17.65
CA LYS A 156 -8.36 -9.25 16.79
C LYS A 156 -9.69 -8.51 16.99
N GLU A 157 -9.99 -8.10 18.23
CA GLU A 157 -11.22 -7.36 18.52
C GLU A 157 -11.21 -5.96 17.89
N PHE A 158 -10.05 -5.30 17.90
CA PHE A 158 -9.92 -4.02 17.22
C PHE A 158 -9.98 -4.20 15.68
N ALA A 159 -9.33 -5.22 15.12
CA ALA A 159 -9.45 -5.52 13.69
C ALA A 159 -10.92 -5.74 13.28
N LYS A 160 -11.71 -6.42 14.11
CA LYS A 160 -13.14 -6.60 13.90
C LYS A 160 -13.91 -5.26 13.93
N GLN A 161 -13.58 -4.38 14.86
CA GLN A 161 -14.17 -3.04 14.92
C GLN A 161 -13.84 -2.21 13.67
N VAL A 162 -12.59 -2.25 13.19
CA VAL A 162 -12.17 -1.60 11.93
C VAL A 162 -12.95 -2.17 10.73
N SER A 163 -13.07 -3.50 10.65
CA SER A 163 -13.84 -4.18 9.60
C SER A 163 -15.30 -3.72 9.58
N LEU A 164 -15.94 -3.65 10.76
CA LEU A 164 -17.32 -3.18 10.89
C LEU A 164 -17.47 -1.69 10.55
N ALA A 165 -16.51 -0.84 10.95
CA ALA A 165 -16.53 0.58 10.66
C ALA A 165 -16.41 0.87 9.15
N LEU A 166 -15.67 0.04 8.41
CA LEU A 166 -15.52 0.15 6.96
C LEU A 166 -16.71 -0.43 6.18
N ARG A 167 -17.50 -1.32 6.79
CA ARG A 167 -18.52 -2.10 6.10
C ARG A 167 -19.69 -1.24 5.64
N THR A 168 -20.02 -1.36 4.34
CA THR A 168 -21.25 -0.86 3.73
C THR A 168 -21.79 -1.91 2.75
N ASP A 169 -22.87 -1.63 2.02
CA ASP A 169 -23.39 -2.52 0.99
C ASP A 169 -22.36 -2.79 -0.11
N ASN A 170 -21.53 -1.79 -0.42
CA ASN A 170 -20.52 -1.84 -1.47
C ASN A 170 -19.08 -2.03 -0.94
N PHE A 171 -18.85 -2.09 0.37
CA PHE A 171 -17.51 -2.27 0.91
C PHE A 171 -17.50 -3.34 1.99
N LYS A 172 -16.67 -4.36 1.80
CA LYS A 172 -16.47 -5.45 2.78
C LYS A 172 -15.00 -5.58 3.14
N ALA A 173 -14.73 -5.80 4.42
CA ALA A 173 -13.39 -6.00 4.95
C ALA A 173 -13.33 -7.37 5.64
N TYR A 174 -12.49 -8.27 5.12
CA TYR A 174 -12.28 -9.62 5.66
C TYR A 174 -11.18 -9.59 6.71
N LEU A 175 -11.35 -10.36 7.78
CA LEU A 175 -10.35 -10.46 8.85
C LEU A 175 -9.22 -11.41 8.46
N SER A 176 -7.98 -11.06 8.83
CA SER A 176 -6.80 -11.91 8.73
C SER A 176 -6.00 -11.86 10.04
N GLU A 177 -5.50 -13.00 10.48
CA GLU A 177 -4.62 -13.12 11.66
C GLU A 177 -3.13 -13.16 11.26
N ASP A 178 -2.83 -13.02 9.98
CA ASP A 178 -1.48 -12.98 9.44
C ASP A 178 -1.14 -11.53 9.03
N LEU A 179 -0.72 -10.74 9.99
CA LEU A 179 -0.36 -9.34 9.80
C LEU A 179 0.86 -9.19 8.88
N MET A 180 1.90 -10.02 9.13
CA MET A 180 3.15 -9.96 8.36
C MET A 180 2.91 -10.33 6.90
N GLY A 181 2.18 -11.41 6.62
CA GLY A 181 1.83 -11.81 5.24
C GLY A 181 1.00 -10.75 4.52
N ALA A 182 0.08 -10.08 5.24
CA ALA A 182 -0.72 -9.01 4.67
C ALA A 182 0.11 -7.75 4.33
N GLU A 183 1.10 -7.40 5.16
CA GLU A 183 2.06 -6.32 4.86
C GLU A 183 2.98 -6.68 3.70
N LEU A 184 3.55 -7.91 3.72
CA LEU A 184 4.44 -8.41 2.67
C LEU A 184 3.75 -8.35 1.30
N GLY A 185 2.54 -8.91 1.19
CA GLY A 185 1.77 -8.89 -0.05
C GLY A 185 1.53 -7.48 -0.56
N GLY A 186 1.07 -6.58 0.33
CA GLY A 186 0.83 -5.18 0.03
C GLY A 186 2.06 -4.38 -0.40
N ALA A 187 3.26 -4.78 0.04
CA ALA A 187 4.52 -4.16 -0.32
C ALA A 187 5.10 -4.73 -1.64
N VAL A 188 5.32 -6.05 -1.71
CA VAL A 188 6.00 -6.72 -2.83
C VAL A 188 5.23 -6.55 -4.14
N LYS A 189 3.89 -6.53 -4.10
CA LYS A 189 3.07 -6.27 -5.30
C LYS A 189 3.44 -4.99 -6.03
N ASN A 190 3.97 -3.98 -5.33
CA ASN A 190 4.37 -2.70 -5.93
C ASN A 190 5.61 -2.86 -6.83
N VAL A 191 6.54 -3.71 -6.44
CA VAL A 191 7.72 -4.08 -7.24
C VAL A 191 7.29 -4.88 -8.47
N LEU A 192 6.40 -5.85 -8.29
CA LEU A 192 5.90 -6.67 -9.39
C LEU A 192 5.06 -5.85 -10.40
N ALA A 193 4.38 -4.83 -9.93
CA ALA A 193 3.67 -3.89 -10.79
C ALA A 193 4.63 -3.00 -11.61
N LEU A 194 5.84 -2.68 -11.09
CA LEU A 194 6.90 -2.08 -11.91
C LEU A 194 7.34 -3.04 -13.03
N ALA A 195 7.60 -4.32 -12.69
CA ALA A 195 8.01 -5.34 -13.67
C ALA A 195 6.98 -5.49 -14.80
N THR A 196 5.70 -5.65 -14.45
CA THR A 196 4.63 -5.77 -15.45
C THR A 196 4.46 -4.50 -16.28
N GLY A 197 4.63 -3.33 -15.65
CA GLY A 197 4.63 -2.05 -16.34
C GLY A 197 5.79 -1.92 -17.34
N ILE A 198 7.00 -2.34 -16.98
CA ILE A 198 8.18 -2.37 -17.89
C ILE A 198 7.86 -3.24 -19.10
N ALA A 199 7.35 -4.46 -18.90
CA ALA A 199 6.99 -5.36 -19.99
C ALA A 199 5.91 -4.77 -20.92
N ASP A 200 4.91 -4.10 -20.35
CA ASP A 200 3.88 -3.40 -21.11
C ASP A 200 4.47 -2.22 -21.91
N GLY A 201 5.41 -1.48 -21.34
CA GLY A 201 6.09 -0.37 -21.99
C GLY A 201 6.99 -0.81 -23.16
N MET A 202 7.56 -2.01 -23.06
CA MET A 202 8.35 -2.67 -24.10
C MET A 202 7.46 -3.40 -25.14
N GLU A 203 6.12 -3.35 -24.99
CA GLU A 203 5.13 -4.00 -25.88
C GLU A 203 5.30 -5.53 -25.99
N LEU A 204 5.70 -6.20 -24.88
CA LEU A 204 5.96 -7.65 -24.85
C LEU A 204 4.67 -8.52 -24.81
N GLY A 205 3.52 -7.88 -24.67
CA GLY A 205 2.21 -8.52 -24.77
C GLY A 205 1.70 -9.17 -23.46
N ASP A 206 0.45 -9.64 -23.53
CA ASP A 206 -0.30 -10.15 -22.37
C ASP A 206 0.27 -11.45 -21.79
N ASN A 207 0.85 -12.31 -22.63
CA ASN A 207 1.49 -13.55 -22.18
C ASN A 207 2.65 -13.26 -21.23
N THR A 208 3.49 -12.27 -21.55
CA THR A 208 4.61 -11.84 -20.70
C THR A 208 4.11 -11.24 -19.40
N ARG A 209 3.04 -10.41 -19.44
CA ARG A 209 2.43 -9.87 -18.23
C ARG A 209 1.90 -10.98 -17.31
N ALA A 210 1.19 -11.96 -17.87
CA ALA A 210 0.69 -13.12 -17.11
C ALA A 210 1.84 -13.93 -16.50
N ALA A 211 2.89 -14.22 -17.26
CA ALA A 211 4.07 -14.94 -16.79
C ALA A 211 4.78 -14.17 -15.65
N LEU A 212 4.97 -12.85 -15.77
CA LEU A 212 5.57 -12.02 -14.74
C LEU A 212 4.75 -12.00 -13.45
N MET A 213 3.42 -11.92 -13.55
CA MET A 213 2.54 -11.98 -12.38
C MET A 213 2.64 -13.34 -11.69
N THR A 214 2.60 -14.44 -12.44
CA THR A 214 2.68 -15.80 -11.89
C THR A 214 4.04 -16.07 -11.26
N ARG A 215 5.13 -15.74 -11.93
CA ARG A 215 6.48 -15.94 -11.42
C ARG A 215 6.81 -14.98 -10.28
N GLY A 216 6.34 -13.73 -10.35
CA GLY A 216 6.44 -12.76 -9.26
C GLY A 216 5.68 -13.20 -8.02
N MET A 217 4.51 -13.83 -8.19
CA MET A 217 3.77 -14.43 -7.08
C MET A 217 4.57 -15.56 -6.42
N ALA A 218 5.26 -16.40 -7.23
CA ALA A 218 6.14 -17.43 -6.69
C ALA A 218 7.34 -16.85 -5.91
N GLU A 219 7.89 -15.70 -6.33
CA GLU A 219 8.91 -14.97 -5.54
C GLU A 219 8.35 -14.48 -4.20
N MET A 220 7.18 -13.85 -4.24
CA MET A 220 6.48 -13.37 -3.03
C MET A 220 6.22 -14.51 -2.04
N MET A 221 5.80 -15.67 -2.55
CA MET A 221 5.53 -16.85 -1.72
C MET A 221 6.80 -17.42 -1.09
N ARG A 222 7.93 -17.49 -1.83
CA ARG A 222 9.21 -17.94 -1.28
C ARG A 222 9.69 -17.02 -0.16
N LEU A 223 9.59 -15.70 -0.36
CA LEU A 223 9.97 -14.75 0.69
C LEU A 223 9.01 -14.87 1.88
N GLY A 224 7.72 -15.04 1.63
CA GLY A 224 6.72 -15.23 2.67
C GLY A 224 6.94 -16.50 3.49
N ASP A 225 7.29 -17.61 2.84
CA ASP A 225 7.63 -18.88 3.53
C ASP A 225 8.84 -18.69 4.45
N ALA A 226 9.91 -18.04 3.95
CA ALA A 226 11.09 -17.75 4.75
C ALA A 226 10.82 -16.81 5.95
N LEU A 227 9.78 -16.00 5.88
CA LEU A 227 9.29 -15.11 6.93
C LEU A 227 8.23 -15.75 7.84
N GLY A 228 7.71 -16.94 7.50
CA GLY A 228 6.64 -17.61 8.24
C GLY A 228 5.24 -17.06 7.96
N CYS A 229 5.05 -16.38 6.84
CA CYS A 229 3.72 -15.92 6.41
C CYS A 229 2.84 -17.09 5.94
N LYS A 230 1.52 -16.93 6.07
CA LYS A 230 0.57 -17.95 5.60
C LYS A 230 0.40 -17.87 4.07
N PRO A 231 0.55 -18.97 3.32
CA PRO A 231 0.33 -18.98 1.87
C PRO A 231 -1.06 -18.47 1.48
N GLU A 232 -2.10 -18.76 2.26
CA GLU A 232 -3.48 -18.33 2.02
C GLU A 232 -3.61 -16.81 2.07
N THR A 233 -2.84 -16.12 2.92
CA THR A 233 -2.82 -14.65 2.98
C THR A 233 -2.23 -14.05 1.71
N LEU A 234 -1.13 -14.62 1.23
CA LEU A 234 -0.45 -14.17 0.01
C LEU A 234 -1.28 -14.47 -1.25
N MET A 235 -2.01 -15.60 -1.28
CA MET A 235 -2.94 -15.95 -2.35
C MET A 235 -4.29 -15.23 -2.23
N GLY A 236 -4.52 -14.49 -1.14
CA GLY A 236 -5.74 -13.76 -0.85
C GLY A 236 -5.74 -12.31 -1.38
N LEU A 237 -6.60 -11.49 -0.72
CA LEU A 237 -6.80 -10.07 -1.11
C LEU A 237 -5.54 -9.24 -0.95
N SER A 238 -4.75 -9.47 0.11
CA SER A 238 -3.55 -8.66 0.41
C SER A 238 -2.38 -8.92 -0.54
N GLY A 239 -2.28 -10.13 -1.09
CA GLY A 239 -1.23 -10.54 -2.03
C GLY A 239 -1.74 -10.57 -3.47
N LEU A 240 -2.21 -11.73 -3.94
CA LEU A 240 -2.63 -11.97 -5.33
C LEU A 240 -3.70 -10.96 -5.79
N GLY A 241 -4.71 -10.68 -4.97
CA GLY A 241 -5.78 -9.75 -5.34
C GLY A 241 -5.27 -8.35 -5.63
N ASP A 242 -4.42 -7.80 -4.74
CA ASP A 242 -3.82 -6.47 -4.91
C ASP A 242 -2.74 -6.45 -6.00
N LEU A 243 -2.01 -7.57 -6.21
CA LEU A 243 -1.08 -7.73 -7.31
C LEU A 243 -1.79 -7.65 -8.67
N VAL A 244 -2.86 -8.43 -8.86
CA VAL A 244 -3.64 -8.43 -10.10
C VAL A 244 -4.14 -7.03 -10.40
N LEU A 245 -4.81 -6.37 -9.44
CA LEU A 245 -5.33 -5.03 -9.62
C LEU A 245 -4.23 -4.04 -9.99
N THR A 246 -3.09 -4.08 -9.28
CA THR A 246 -2.00 -3.10 -9.45
C THR A 246 -1.23 -3.32 -10.74
N SER A 247 -1.12 -4.57 -11.21
CA SER A 247 -0.39 -4.94 -12.43
C SER A 247 -1.20 -4.76 -13.72
N THR A 248 -2.54 -4.67 -13.64
CA THR A 248 -3.40 -4.55 -14.82
C THR A 248 -4.12 -3.21 -14.92
N GLY A 249 -4.26 -2.49 -13.81
CA GLY A 249 -5.05 -1.26 -13.77
C GLY A 249 -4.25 -0.01 -14.13
N ASP A 250 -4.82 0.85 -14.96
CA ASP A 250 -4.19 2.12 -15.42
C ASP A 250 -4.06 3.17 -14.31
N LEU A 251 -4.78 3.02 -13.21
CA LEU A 251 -4.66 3.88 -12.04
C LEU A 251 -3.43 3.55 -11.17
N SER A 252 -2.74 2.44 -11.46
CA SER A 252 -1.53 2.02 -10.74
C SER A 252 -0.34 2.92 -11.07
N ARG A 253 0.12 3.70 -10.10
CA ARG A 253 1.32 4.54 -10.23
C ARG A 253 2.58 3.71 -10.48
N ASN A 254 2.68 2.54 -9.83
CA ASN A 254 3.82 1.64 -10.02
C ASN A 254 3.84 1.06 -11.44
N ARG A 255 2.69 0.58 -11.95
CA ARG A 255 2.58 0.12 -13.35
C ARG A 255 2.90 1.26 -14.34
N ARG A 256 2.38 2.47 -14.11
CA ARG A 256 2.68 3.64 -14.94
C ARG A 256 4.15 4.02 -14.94
N MET A 257 4.83 3.92 -13.79
CA MET A 257 6.28 4.09 -13.70
C MET A 257 7.01 3.04 -14.53
N GLY A 258 6.68 1.76 -14.35
CA GLY A 258 7.26 0.67 -15.14
C GLY A 258 7.04 0.88 -16.65
N LEU A 259 5.82 1.28 -17.06
CA LEU A 259 5.48 1.56 -18.44
C LEU A 259 6.33 2.68 -19.05
N ALA A 260 6.60 3.74 -18.29
CA ALA A 260 7.49 4.83 -18.70
C ALA A 260 8.95 4.33 -18.87
N LEU A 261 9.46 3.54 -17.91
CA LEU A 261 10.80 2.94 -17.98
C LEU A 261 10.94 1.98 -19.18
N GLY A 262 9.90 1.14 -19.42
CA GLY A 262 9.86 0.24 -20.58
C GLY A 262 9.88 0.96 -21.93
N ARG A 263 9.39 2.21 -21.97
CA ARG A 263 9.44 3.12 -23.13
C ARG A 263 10.74 3.90 -23.24
N GLY A 264 11.71 3.66 -22.36
CA GLY A 264 13.01 4.30 -22.38
C GLY A 264 13.08 5.66 -21.67
N GLN A 265 12.04 6.06 -20.92
CA GLN A 265 12.11 7.26 -20.09
C GLN A 265 13.00 7.01 -18.87
N THR A 266 13.66 8.05 -18.39
CA THR A 266 14.37 8.04 -17.11
C THR A 266 13.39 8.04 -15.94
N ILE A 267 13.85 7.62 -14.76
CA ILE A 267 13.06 7.66 -13.53
C ILE A 267 12.57 9.09 -13.22
N ASP A 268 13.42 10.08 -13.43
CA ASP A 268 13.08 11.48 -13.11
C ASP A 268 12.02 12.05 -14.06
N GLU A 269 12.11 11.76 -15.35
CA GLU A 269 11.06 12.11 -16.32
C GLU A 269 9.72 11.46 -15.98
N ALA A 270 9.76 10.16 -15.63
CA ALA A 270 8.57 9.41 -15.24
C ALA A 270 7.96 9.94 -13.92
N LYS A 271 8.78 10.29 -12.91
CA LYS A 271 8.32 10.91 -11.66
C LYS A 271 7.63 12.25 -11.92
N GLN A 272 8.19 13.09 -12.80
CA GLN A 272 7.58 14.38 -13.17
C GLN A 272 6.19 14.19 -13.80
N THR A 273 6.07 13.22 -14.72
CA THR A 273 4.81 12.92 -15.39
C THR A 273 3.75 12.35 -14.45
N ILE A 274 4.16 11.48 -13.50
CA ILE A 274 3.24 10.86 -12.53
C ILE A 274 2.79 11.87 -11.48
N GLY A 275 3.67 12.77 -11.02
CA GLY A 275 3.38 13.85 -10.08
C GLY A 275 2.98 13.40 -8.67
N GLN A 276 3.16 12.12 -8.34
CA GLN A 276 2.82 11.50 -7.05
C GLN A 276 3.88 10.48 -6.64
N VAL A 277 3.93 10.15 -5.35
CA VAL A 277 4.84 9.14 -4.82
C VAL A 277 4.60 7.78 -5.47
N VAL A 278 5.68 7.15 -5.93
CA VAL A 278 5.71 5.78 -6.48
C VAL A 278 6.42 4.90 -5.45
N GLU A 279 5.65 4.21 -4.63
CA GLU A 279 6.15 3.38 -3.52
C GLU A 279 7.08 2.26 -4.00
N GLY A 280 6.80 1.67 -5.17
CA GLY A 280 7.55 0.54 -5.71
C GLY A 280 9.05 0.79 -5.84
N ILE A 281 9.47 2.02 -6.12
CA ILE A 281 10.90 2.36 -6.26
C ILE A 281 11.65 2.09 -4.95
N GLY A 282 11.24 2.69 -3.85
CA GLY A 282 11.89 2.45 -2.56
C GLY A 282 11.63 1.04 -2.02
N THR A 283 10.48 0.46 -2.36
CA THR A 283 10.15 -0.92 -1.92
C THR A 283 11.12 -1.94 -2.53
N THR A 284 11.68 -1.71 -3.73
CA THR A 284 12.66 -2.64 -4.33
C THR A 284 13.88 -2.81 -3.44
N ASP A 285 14.39 -1.73 -2.84
CA ASP A 285 15.55 -1.76 -1.95
C ASP A 285 15.30 -2.64 -0.73
N GLU A 286 14.14 -2.46 -0.12
CA GLU A 286 13.81 -3.16 1.12
C GLU A 286 13.48 -4.64 0.88
N VAL A 287 12.82 -4.97 -0.25
CA VAL A 287 12.59 -6.38 -0.64
C VAL A 287 13.91 -7.07 -0.94
N MET A 288 14.86 -6.42 -1.65
CA MET A 288 16.18 -6.98 -1.91
C MET A 288 16.97 -7.18 -0.61
N ARG A 289 16.88 -6.25 0.34
CA ARG A 289 17.49 -6.39 1.67
C ARG A 289 16.95 -7.62 2.41
N LEU A 290 15.62 -7.81 2.41
CA LEU A 290 14.99 -8.99 2.99
C LEU A 290 15.39 -10.28 2.26
N ALA A 291 15.38 -10.28 0.93
CA ALA A 291 15.79 -11.43 0.13
C ALA A 291 17.23 -11.87 0.44
N GLN A 292 18.15 -10.92 0.58
CA GLN A 292 19.54 -11.19 0.98
C GLN A 292 19.63 -11.73 2.42
N LYS A 293 18.94 -11.09 3.36
CA LYS A 293 18.91 -11.49 4.78
C LYS A 293 18.42 -12.92 4.96
N TYR A 294 17.37 -13.30 4.24
CA TYR A 294 16.76 -14.64 4.31
C TYR A 294 17.25 -15.61 3.25
N LYS A 295 18.19 -15.20 2.39
CA LYS A 295 18.79 -16.00 1.31
C LYS A 295 17.77 -16.56 0.33
N VAL A 296 16.79 -15.74 -0.04
CA VAL A 296 15.71 -16.08 -0.98
C VAL A 296 16.03 -15.55 -2.37
N GLU A 297 15.97 -16.40 -3.38
CA GLU A 297 16.10 -15.97 -4.78
C GLU A 297 14.83 -15.25 -5.26
N MET A 298 14.99 -14.00 -5.69
CA MET A 298 13.93 -13.15 -6.23
C MET A 298 14.37 -12.51 -7.56
N PRO A 299 14.53 -13.29 -8.64
CA PRO A 299 15.15 -12.81 -9.88
C PRO A 299 14.37 -11.66 -10.55
N ILE A 300 13.03 -11.66 -10.58
CA ILE A 300 12.25 -10.56 -11.15
C ILE A 300 12.48 -9.28 -10.33
N THR A 301 12.39 -9.39 -9.01
CA THR A 301 12.62 -8.28 -8.09
C THR A 301 14.05 -7.73 -8.23
N GLU A 302 15.06 -8.59 -8.32
CA GLU A 302 16.46 -8.22 -8.51
C GLU A 302 16.67 -7.43 -9.82
N HIS A 303 16.08 -7.88 -10.92
CA HIS A 303 16.21 -7.19 -12.20
C HIS A 303 15.46 -5.86 -12.23
N VAL A 304 14.28 -5.77 -11.57
CA VAL A 304 13.61 -4.48 -11.36
C VAL A 304 14.49 -3.54 -10.56
N TRP A 305 15.13 -4.03 -9.49
CA TRP A 305 16.04 -3.25 -8.67
C TRP A 305 17.24 -2.72 -9.49
N LYS A 306 17.88 -3.57 -10.29
CA LYS A 306 19.00 -3.18 -11.19
C LYS A 306 18.56 -2.11 -12.21
N VAL A 307 17.38 -2.25 -12.80
CA VAL A 307 16.83 -1.25 -13.72
C VAL A 307 16.56 0.08 -13.02
N VAL A 308 15.97 0.04 -11.84
CA VAL A 308 15.68 1.24 -11.04
C VAL A 308 16.97 1.97 -10.63
N HIS A 309 18.07 1.26 -10.41
CA HIS A 309 19.38 1.85 -10.07
C HIS A 309 20.26 2.16 -11.28
N GLY A 310 19.77 1.89 -12.50
CA GLY A 310 20.52 2.16 -13.73
C GLY A 310 21.71 1.22 -13.97
N GLU A 311 21.74 0.07 -13.28
CA GLU A 311 22.76 -0.97 -13.47
C GLU A 311 22.49 -1.82 -14.72
N LEU A 312 21.22 -1.96 -15.12
CA LEU A 312 20.78 -2.61 -16.34
C LEU A 312 19.76 -1.74 -17.08
N THR A 313 19.78 -1.84 -18.39
CA THR A 313 18.64 -1.38 -19.21
C THR A 313 17.49 -2.38 -19.11
N THR A 314 16.29 -1.97 -19.49
CA THR A 314 15.12 -2.87 -19.54
C THR A 314 15.30 -4.03 -20.52
N VAL A 315 16.06 -3.82 -21.61
CA VAL A 315 16.39 -4.85 -22.61
C VAL A 315 17.37 -5.88 -22.04
N GLU A 316 18.42 -5.43 -21.37
CA GLU A 316 19.39 -6.32 -20.71
C GLU A 316 18.69 -7.15 -19.61
N ALA A 317 17.88 -6.53 -18.78
CA ALA A 317 17.11 -7.21 -17.74
C ALA A 317 16.19 -8.31 -18.30
N LEU A 318 15.52 -8.04 -19.43
CA LEU A 318 14.71 -9.05 -20.12
C LEU A 318 15.59 -10.19 -20.65
N SER A 319 16.69 -9.86 -21.31
CA SER A 319 17.63 -10.87 -21.86
C SER A 319 18.18 -11.80 -20.77
N ASP A 320 18.58 -11.23 -19.65
CA ASP A 320 19.12 -12.00 -18.51
C ASP A 320 18.03 -12.91 -17.90
N LEU A 321 16.81 -12.41 -17.72
CA LEU A 321 15.71 -13.22 -17.20
C LEU A 321 15.35 -14.39 -18.12
N MET A 322 15.35 -14.16 -19.44
CA MET A 322 15.05 -15.18 -20.45
C MET A 322 16.20 -16.18 -20.62
N GLY A 323 17.44 -15.78 -20.36
CA GLY A 323 18.63 -16.62 -20.44
C GLY A 323 18.88 -17.52 -19.21
N ARG A 324 18.06 -17.43 -18.16
CA ARG A 324 18.22 -18.26 -16.97
C ARG A 324 17.97 -19.73 -17.27
N ASP A 325 18.70 -20.61 -16.57
CA ASP A 325 18.54 -22.05 -16.65
C ASP A 325 17.09 -22.47 -16.32
N LEU A 326 16.64 -23.51 -17.01
CA LEU A 326 15.33 -24.10 -16.75
C LEU A 326 15.31 -24.72 -15.35
N LYS A 327 14.35 -24.30 -14.54
CA LYS A 327 14.06 -24.88 -13.22
C LYS A 327 12.63 -25.46 -13.24
N PRO A 328 12.30 -26.41 -12.36
CA PRO A 328 10.89 -26.79 -12.16
C PRO A 328 10.02 -25.56 -11.84
N GLU A 329 8.75 -25.61 -12.25
CA GLU A 329 7.84 -24.47 -12.02
C GLU A 329 7.70 -24.14 -10.53
N PHE A 330 7.61 -25.20 -9.72
CA PHE A 330 7.58 -25.15 -8.26
C PHE A 330 8.85 -25.83 -7.72
N GLY A 331 9.87 -25.03 -7.40
CA GLY A 331 11.15 -25.52 -6.92
C GLY A 331 11.98 -24.43 -6.26
#